data_8b07c92746155104e17770df363b8f5e
#
_entry.id   8b07c92746155104e17770df363b8f5e
#
_cell.length_a   1.000
_cell.length_b   1.000
_cell.length_c   1.000
_cell.angle_alpha   90.00
_cell.angle_beta   90.00
_cell.angle_gamma   90.00
#
_symmetry.space_group_name_H-M   'P 1'
#
loop_
_entity.id
_entity.type
_entity.pdbx_description
1 polymer ?
#
loop_
_entity_poly.entity_id
_entity_poly.type
_entity_poly.pdbx_seq_one_letter_code
_entity_poly.pdbx_strand_id
1 'polypeptide(L)'
;SIKKSGFGPNLFDEWRYLDHGEPGLDNSKRKINKDFVLNLARYKNGSILIARENFGCGSSREHAPWALLDFGIRVVIASSFADIFYGNCFKNGILPITLEKTIMDQVFTKVQNKVGYEITVNLEKQKIYDDSEIAHFEIDSFKKSCLMDGLDDIGLTLKNKIDIQNFEKKYQEIFPWLKGG
;
A
#
# COMPACT_ATOMS: atom_id res chain seq x y z
N SER A 1 -4.80 -14.80 16.06
CA SER A 1 -4.35 -14.42 14.70
C SER A 1 -4.54 -12.94 14.52
N ILE A 2 -3.52 -12.24 14.10
CA ILE A 2 -3.61 -10.81 13.77
C ILE A 2 -4.37 -10.73 12.43
N LYS A 3 -5.57 -10.17 12.45
CA LYS A 3 -6.32 -9.91 11.22
C LYS A 3 -5.64 -8.76 10.48
N LYS A 4 -5.40 -8.91 9.18
CA LYS A 4 -4.87 -7.86 8.29
C LYS A 4 -5.98 -6.96 7.70
N SER A 5 -7.22 -7.09 8.12
CA SER A 5 -8.40 -6.38 7.63
C SER A 5 -9.19 -5.73 8.77
N GLY A 6 -10.03 -4.75 8.45
CA GLY A 6 -10.80 -3.96 9.41
C GLY A 6 -10.13 -2.65 9.82
N PHE A 7 -9.02 -2.28 9.15
CA PHE A 7 -8.27 -1.04 9.42
C PHE A 7 -8.70 0.14 8.54
N GLY A 8 -9.38 -0.10 7.42
CA GLY A 8 -9.80 0.93 6.46
C GLY A 8 -10.64 2.05 7.10
N PRO A 9 -11.60 1.74 7.97
CA PRO A 9 -12.36 2.76 8.69
C PRO A 9 -11.50 3.72 9.53
N ASN A 10 -10.34 3.27 10.01
CA ASN A 10 -9.42 4.06 10.84
C ASN A 10 -8.28 4.71 10.03
N LEU A 11 -8.30 4.58 8.70
CA LEU A 11 -7.31 5.25 7.85
C LEU A 11 -7.42 6.76 8.02
N PHE A 12 -6.32 7.43 8.42
CA PHE A 12 -6.28 8.86 8.73
C PHE A 12 -7.33 9.28 9.76
N ASP A 13 -7.50 8.51 10.82
CA ASP A 13 -8.57 8.64 11.81
C ASP A 13 -8.76 10.08 12.32
N GLU A 14 -7.68 10.72 12.78
CA GLU A 14 -7.70 12.08 13.32
C GLU A 14 -8.13 13.15 12.30
N TRP A 15 -8.02 12.88 11.02
CA TRP A 15 -8.41 13.81 9.96
C TRP A 15 -9.77 13.48 9.37
N ARG A 16 -10.14 12.20 9.36
CA ARG A 16 -11.41 11.73 8.78
C ARG A 16 -12.60 12.00 9.67
N TYR A 17 -12.40 12.05 11.00
CA TYR A 17 -13.47 12.23 11.97
C TYR A 17 -13.24 13.49 12.81
N LEU A 18 -14.33 14.06 13.33
CA LEU A 18 -14.32 15.23 14.19
C LEU A 18 -14.26 14.88 15.68
N ASP A 19 -14.38 13.61 16.01
CA ASP A 19 -14.32 13.03 17.35
C ASP A 19 -13.11 12.13 17.50
N HIS A 20 -12.64 11.95 18.73
CA HIS A 20 -11.58 10.99 19.01
C HIS A 20 -12.11 9.56 18.93
N GLY A 21 -11.34 8.68 18.25
CA GLY A 21 -11.65 7.26 18.18
C GLY A 21 -11.29 6.55 19.48
N GLU A 22 -12.15 5.62 19.91
CA GLU A 22 -11.88 4.74 21.04
C GLU A 22 -11.93 3.28 20.59
N PRO A 23 -11.17 2.37 21.22
CA PRO A 23 -11.23 0.96 20.91
C PRO A 23 -12.67 0.41 21.07
N GLY A 24 -13.17 -0.24 20.01
CA GLY A 24 -14.52 -0.82 19.99
C GLY A 24 -15.63 0.15 19.57
N LEU A 25 -15.31 1.39 19.27
CA LEU A 25 -16.28 2.36 18.75
C LEU A 25 -16.71 1.98 17.33
N ASP A 26 -18.02 2.03 17.09
CA ASP A 26 -18.58 1.83 15.74
C ASP A 26 -18.33 3.07 14.87
N ASN A 27 -17.40 2.98 13.94
CA ASN A 27 -17.03 4.08 13.05
C ASN A 27 -18.19 4.59 12.19
N SER A 28 -19.23 3.80 11.96
CA SER A 28 -20.42 4.23 11.20
C SER A 28 -21.24 5.32 11.91
N LYS A 29 -21.06 5.46 13.22
CA LYS A 29 -21.77 6.45 14.07
C LYS A 29 -20.96 7.70 14.34
N ARG A 30 -19.70 7.74 13.91
CA ARG A 30 -18.77 8.85 14.13
C ARG A 30 -19.09 10.04 13.24
N LYS A 31 -18.76 11.24 13.73
CA LYS A 31 -18.93 12.48 12.98
C LYS A 31 -17.83 12.61 11.94
N ILE A 32 -18.21 12.46 10.68
CA ILE A 32 -17.29 12.56 9.54
C ILE A 32 -16.87 14.01 9.34
N ASN A 33 -15.58 14.26 9.20
CA ASN A 33 -15.02 15.53 8.74
C ASN A 33 -15.28 15.68 7.22
N LYS A 34 -16.23 16.53 6.84
CA LYS A 34 -16.64 16.73 5.46
C LYS A 34 -15.59 17.45 4.59
N ASP A 35 -14.63 18.11 5.23
CA ASP A 35 -13.57 18.87 4.55
C ASP A 35 -12.35 18.00 4.24
N PHE A 36 -12.26 16.81 4.83
CA PHE A 36 -11.16 15.91 4.56
C PHE A 36 -11.31 15.21 3.20
N VAL A 37 -10.25 15.25 2.41
CA VAL A 37 -10.24 14.83 1.00
C VAL A 37 -10.83 13.43 0.76
N LEU A 38 -10.51 12.43 1.58
CA LEU A 38 -11.01 11.07 1.38
C LEU A 38 -12.49 10.88 1.78
N ASN A 39 -13.11 11.88 2.41
CA ASN A 39 -14.53 11.88 2.70
C ASN A 39 -15.36 12.60 1.63
N LEU A 40 -14.71 13.28 0.68
CA LEU A 40 -15.40 13.97 -0.41
C LEU A 40 -15.94 12.97 -1.42
N ALA A 41 -17.21 13.13 -1.80
CA ALA A 41 -17.88 12.25 -2.76
C ALA A 41 -17.15 12.14 -4.11
N ARG A 42 -16.46 13.21 -4.55
CA ARG A 42 -15.70 13.25 -5.80
C ARG A 42 -14.51 12.28 -5.84
N TYR A 43 -14.01 11.82 -4.68
CA TYR A 43 -12.88 10.89 -4.57
C TYR A 43 -13.30 9.50 -4.06
N LYS A 44 -14.61 9.28 -3.93
CA LYS A 44 -15.14 7.99 -3.54
C LYS A 44 -14.71 6.91 -4.54
N ASN A 45 -14.25 5.79 -4.03
CA ASN A 45 -13.75 4.65 -4.81
C ASN A 45 -12.42 4.90 -5.53
N GLY A 46 -11.70 5.97 -5.23
CA GLY A 46 -10.34 6.17 -5.73
C GLY A 46 -9.40 5.07 -5.24
N SER A 47 -8.63 4.47 -6.15
CA SER A 47 -7.63 3.43 -5.83
C SER A 47 -6.19 3.93 -5.88
N ILE A 48 -5.99 5.17 -6.31
CA ILE A 48 -4.70 5.84 -6.37
C ILE A 48 -4.71 7.02 -5.41
N LEU A 49 -3.79 7.02 -4.45
CA LEU A 49 -3.60 8.12 -3.51
C LEU A 49 -2.40 8.93 -3.96
N ILE A 50 -2.59 10.25 -4.12
CA ILE A 50 -1.47 11.18 -4.34
C ILE A 50 -1.14 11.93 -3.05
N ALA A 51 0.14 12.06 -2.74
CA ALA A 51 0.61 12.71 -1.53
C ALA A 51 1.84 13.58 -1.80
N ARG A 52 2.21 14.40 -0.84
CA ARG A 52 3.40 15.22 -0.87
C ARG A 52 4.61 14.47 -0.31
N GLU A 53 5.58 15.22 0.15
CA GLU A 53 6.87 14.74 0.65
C GLU A 53 6.74 13.91 1.92
N ASN A 54 7.67 12.98 2.12
CA ASN A 54 7.84 12.17 3.34
C ASN A 54 6.56 11.40 3.75
N PHE A 55 5.83 10.87 2.77
CA PHE A 55 4.62 10.12 3.05
C PHE A 55 4.92 8.83 3.83
N GLY A 56 4.11 8.57 4.86
CA GLY A 56 4.26 7.38 5.71
C GLY A 56 5.22 7.57 6.90
N CYS A 57 5.71 8.80 7.17
CA CYS A 57 6.64 9.07 8.27
C CYS A 57 6.05 8.87 9.68
N GLY A 58 4.73 8.86 9.81
CA GLY A 58 4.04 8.72 11.10
C GLY A 58 3.99 7.31 11.68
N SER A 59 4.36 6.27 10.92
CA SER A 59 4.23 4.89 11.37
C SER A 59 5.29 3.97 10.81
N SER A 60 5.99 3.26 11.69
CA SER A 60 6.89 2.16 11.34
C SER A 60 6.19 0.79 11.26
N ARG A 61 4.85 0.73 11.39
CA ARG A 61 4.08 -0.50 11.45
C ARG A 61 3.42 -0.82 10.11
N GLU A 62 3.25 -2.11 9.82
CA GLU A 62 2.53 -2.59 8.64
C GLU A 62 1.03 -2.26 8.64
N HIS A 63 0.48 -1.83 9.77
CA HIS A 63 -0.92 -1.42 9.88
C HIS A 63 -1.28 -0.25 8.93
N ALA A 64 -0.32 0.64 8.62
CA ALA A 64 -0.57 1.74 7.69
C ALA A 64 -0.84 1.26 6.25
N PRO A 65 -0.02 0.40 5.62
CA PRO A 65 -0.37 -0.25 4.37
C PRO A 65 -1.67 -1.08 4.43
N TRP A 66 -1.91 -1.81 5.53
CA TRP A 66 -3.17 -2.57 5.66
C TRP A 66 -4.40 -1.67 5.66
N ALA A 67 -4.33 -0.53 6.34
CA ALA A 67 -5.42 0.44 6.35
C ALA A 67 -5.67 1.03 4.95
N LEU A 68 -4.62 1.32 4.19
CA LEU A 68 -4.72 1.78 2.80
C LEU A 68 -5.38 0.73 1.90
N LEU A 69 -4.91 -0.52 1.97
CA LEU A 69 -5.47 -1.63 1.19
C LEU A 69 -6.94 -1.88 1.48
N ASP A 70 -7.27 -1.93 2.77
CA ASP A 70 -8.63 -2.19 3.24
C ASP A 70 -9.58 -1.03 2.89
N PHE A 71 -9.03 0.19 2.78
CA PHE A 71 -9.76 1.36 2.26
C PHE A 71 -9.98 1.30 0.74
N GLY A 72 -9.18 0.52 0.01
CA GLY A 72 -9.26 0.37 -1.44
C GLY A 72 -8.08 0.95 -2.22
N ILE A 73 -7.08 1.55 -1.56
CA ILE A 73 -5.90 2.11 -2.22
C ILE A 73 -4.97 0.97 -2.67
N ARG A 74 -4.52 1.04 -3.90
CA ARG A 74 -3.57 0.09 -4.53
C ARG A 74 -2.26 0.73 -4.94
N VAL A 75 -2.29 2.02 -5.21
CA VAL A 75 -1.12 2.80 -5.63
C VAL A 75 -1.03 4.05 -4.77
N VAL A 76 0.17 4.38 -4.32
CA VAL A 76 0.47 5.66 -3.67
C VAL A 76 1.54 6.36 -4.49
N ILE A 77 1.27 7.59 -4.93
CA ILE A 77 2.21 8.41 -5.68
C ILE A 77 2.60 9.60 -4.79
N ALA A 78 3.88 9.80 -4.54
CA ALA A 78 4.37 10.88 -3.69
C ALA A 78 5.71 11.42 -4.17
N SER A 79 6.11 12.60 -3.68
CA SER A 79 7.43 13.16 -3.98
C SER A 79 8.55 12.43 -3.22
N SER A 80 8.25 11.88 -2.04
CA SER A 80 9.13 11.00 -1.28
C SER A 80 8.34 10.21 -0.23
N PHE A 81 8.94 9.15 0.28
CA PHE A 81 8.38 8.25 1.28
C PHE A 81 9.33 8.07 2.47
N ALA A 82 8.78 7.74 3.62
CA ALA A 82 9.56 7.15 4.70
C ALA A 82 9.97 5.71 4.33
N ASP A 83 11.23 5.35 4.56
CA ASP A 83 11.82 4.09 4.09
C ASP A 83 11.07 2.85 4.55
N ILE A 84 10.71 2.78 5.84
CA ILE A 84 9.98 1.65 6.42
C ILE A 84 8.60 1.51 5.76
N PHE A 85 7.89 2.62 5.58
CA PHE A 85 6.58 2.61 4.92
C PHE A 85 6.69 2.15 3.46
N TYR A 86 7.69 2.67 2.73
CA TYR A 86 7.97 2.29 1.35
C TYR A 86 8.19 0.78 1.20
N GLY A 87 9.04 0.21 2.07
CA GLY A 87 9.28 -1.23 2.11
C GLY A 87 8.02 -2.05 2.45
N ASN A 88 7.24 -1.60 3.43
CA ASN A 88 6.01 -2.27 3.86
C ASN A 88 4.90 -2.23 2.80
N CYS A 89 4.87 -1.21 1.93
CA CYS A 89 3.95 -1.17 0.79
C CYS A 89 4.12 -2.38 -0.12
N PHE A 90 5.34 -2.70 -0.54
CA PHE A 90 5.60 -3.83 -1.42
C PHE A 90 5.22 -5.17 -0.80
N LYS A 91 5.55 -5.37 0.48
CA LYS A 91 5.19 -6.59 1.24
C LYS A 91 3.69 -6.84 1.30
N ASN A 92 2.90 -5.78 1.18
CA ASN A 92 1.46 -5.83 1.29
C ASN A 92 0.73 -5.56 -0.05
N GLY A 93 1.43 -5.56 -1.18
CA GLY A 93 0.80 -5.44 -2.50
C GLY A 93 0.32 -4.02 -2.86
N ILE A 94 0.88 -2.99 -2.23
CA ILE A 94 0.71 -1.59 -2.65
C ILE A 94 1.92 -1.18 -3.49
N LEU A 95 1.67 -0.49 -4.59
CA LEU A 95 2.72 0.10 -5.42
C LEU A 95 2.99 1.55 -4.97
N PRO A 96 4.11 1.84 -4.28
CA PRO A 96 4.55 3.19 -4.03
C PRO A 96 5.37 3.70 -5.21
N ILE A 97 5.03 4.88 -5.73
CA ILE A 97 5.71 5.52 -6.86
C ILE A 97 6.24 6.87 -6.42
N THR A 98 7.53 7.12 -6.62
CA THR A 98 8.14 8.42 -6.40
C THR A 98 8.18 9.19 -7.72
N LEU A 99 7.66 10.41 -7.70
CA LEU A 99 7.73 11.35 -8.83
C LEU A 99 8.33 12.67 -8.40
N GLU A 100 8.96 13.35 -9.35
CA GLU A 100 9.46 14.70 -9.13
C GLU A 100 8.36 15.68 -8.74
N LYS A 101 8.72 16.67 -7.93
CA LYS A 101 7.80 17.67 -7.40
C LYS A 101 7.03 18.41 -8.49
N THR A 102 7.70 18.73 -9.59
CA THR A 102 7.11 19.42 -10.74
C THR A 102 5.98 18.61 -11.38
N ILE A 103 6.18 17.30 -11.54
CA ILE A 103 5.15 16.38 -12.07
C ILE A 103 4.02 16.24 -11.05
N MET A 104 4.35 16.11 -9.78
CA MET A 104 3.35 16.03 -8.72
C MET A 104 2.45 17.28 -8.68
N ASP A 105 3.01 18.47 -8.84
CA ASP A 105 2.24 19.72 -8.86
C ASP A 105 1.27 19.77 -10.05
N GLN A 106 1.68 19.28 -11.21
CA GLN A 106 0.80 19.15 -12.38
C GLN A 106 -0.34 18.16 -12.13
N VAL A 107 -0.04 16.99 -11.54
CA VAL A 107 -1.06 15.98 -11.21
C VAL A 107 -2.04 16.54 -10.19
N PHE A 108 -1.58 17.18 -9.10
CA PHE A 108 -2.44 17.82 -8.11
C PHE A 108 -3.36 18.86 -8.75
N THR A 109 -2.81 19.71 -9.62
CA THR A 109 -3.59 20.74 -10.35
C THR A 109 -4.71 20.10 -11.19
N LYS A 110 -4.41 19.03 -11.94
CA LYS A 110 -5.40 18.32 -12.75
C LYS A 110 -6.50 17.67 -11.88
N VAL A 111 -6.12 17.02 -10.78
CA VAL A 111 -7.06 16.38 -9.83
C VAL A 111 -7.98 17.41 -9.17
N GLN A 112 -7.46 18.59 -8.83
CA GLN A 112 -8.26 19.64 -8.20
C GLN A 112 -9.25 20.29 -9.18
N ASN A 113 -8.81 20.53 -10.41
CA ASN A 113 -9.59 21.28 -11.41
C ASN A 113 -10.60 20.42 -12.17
N LYS A 114 -10.36 19.11 -12.32
CA LYS A 114 -11.24 18.21 -13.08
C LYS A 114 -11.91 17.20 -12.15
N VAL A 115 -13.21 17.32 -11.94
CA VAL A 115 -14.00 16.30 -11.23
C VAL A 115 -14.02 15.02 -12.05
N GLY A 116 -13.77 13.86 -11.42
CA GLY A 116 -13.68 12.58 -12.13
C GLY A 116 -12.40 12.44 -12.96
N TYR A 117 -11.33 13.17 -12.62
CA TYR A 117 -10.04 12.97 -13.27
C TYR A 117 -9.47 11.60 -12.90
N GLU A 118 -9.12 10.84 -13.91
CA GLU A 118 -8.59 9.51 -13.79
C GLU A 118 -7.19 9.43 -14.39
N ILE A 119 -6.33 8.63 -13.76
CA ILE A 119 -5.01 8.26 -14.27
C ILE A 119 -4.87 6.75 -14.27
N THR A 120 -4.13 6.23 -15.24
CA THR A 120 -3.79 4.82 -15.34
C THR A 120 -2.33 4.62 -14.98
N VAL A 121 -2.06 3.68 -14.06
CA VAL A 121 -0.71 3.24 -13.73
C VAL A 121 -0.49 1.86 -14.35
N ASN A 122 0.48 1.76 -15.25
CA ASN A 122 0.90 0.50 -15.86
C ASN A 122 2.21 0.04 -15.24
N LEU A 123 2.15 -0.98 -14.38
CA LEU A 123 3.31 -1.53 -13.69
C LEU A 123 4.26 -2.25 -14.67
N GLU A 124 3.74 -2.95 -15.67
CA GLU A 124 4.56 -3.67 -16.64
C GLU A 124 5.42 -2.71 -17.45
N LYS A 125 4.82 -1.63 -17.97
CA LYS A 125 5.50 -0.58 -18.74
C LYS A 125 6.17 0.48 -17.87
N GLN A 126 5.90 0.47 -16.56
CA GLN A 126 6.38 1.47 -15.59
C GLN A 126 6.00 2.91 -15.97
N LYS A 127 4.77 3.11 -16.41
CA LYS A 127 4.28 4.38 -16.93
C LYS A 127 2.96 4.79 -16.28
N ILE A 128 2.76 6.10 -16.21
CA ILE A 128 1.53 6.73 -15.75
C ILE A 128 0.95 7.53 -16.91
N TYR A 129 -0.35 7.40 -17.12
CA TYR A 129 -1.08 8.04 -18.21
C TYR A 129 -2.34 8.73 -17.70
N ASP A 130 -2.72 9.81 -18.38
CA ASP A 130 -4.10 10.25 -18.55
C ASP A 130 -4.48 10.12 -20.03
N ASP A 131 -4.84 11.21 -20.71
CA ASP A 131 -5.01 11.23 -22.16
C ASP A 131 -3.65 11.11 -22.91
N SER A 132 -2.54 11.29 -22.18
CA SER A 132 -1.15 11.19 -22.65
C SER A 132 -0.25 10.59 -21.58
N GLU A 133 1.00 10.31 -21.91
CA GLU A 133 1.98 9.87 -20.92
C GLU A 133 2.33 11.04 -19.98
N ILE A 134 2.09 10.83 -18.67
CA ILE A 134 2.40 11.81 -17.62
C ILE A 134 3.84 11.63 -17.14
N ALA A 135 4.24 10.38 -16.86
CA ALA A 135 5.55 10.07 -16.30
C ALA A 135 5.92 8.61 -16.54
N HIS A 136 7.22 8.36 -16.53
CA HIS A 136 7.83 7.06 -16.31
C HIS A 136 8.30 6.98 -14.86
N PHE A 137 8.23 5.78 -14.25
CA PHE A 137 8.76 5.54 -12.91
C PHE A 137 9.65 4.31 -12.89
N GLU A 138 10.61 4.31 -12.00
CA GLU A 138 11.50 3.17 -11.83
C GLU A 138 11.08 2.34 -10.61
N ILE A 139 11.23 1.05 -10.74
CA ILE A 139 10.99 0.07 -9.68
C ILE A 139 12.03 -1.05 -9.80
N ASP A 140 12.52 -1.50 -8.68
CA ASP A 140 13.39 -2.67 -8.61
C ASP A 140 12.72 -3.89 -9.26
N SER A 141 13.46 -4.63 -10.07
CA SER A 141 12.94 -5.75 -10.87
C SER A 141 12.34 -6.87 -10.02
N PHE A 142 12.94 -7.16 -8.86
CA PHE A 142 12.42 -8.16 -7.93
C PHE A 142 11.10 -7.71 -7.29
N LYS A 143 11.02 -6.46 -6.83
CA LYS A 143 9.79 -5.88 -6.27
C LYS A 143 8.67 -5.83 -7.32
N LYS A 144 9.01 -5.50 -8.56
CA LYS A 144 8.07 -5.53 -9.69
C LYS A 144 7.49 -6.92 -9.90
N SER A 145 8.35 -7.95 -9.96
CA SER A 145 7.92 -9.35 -10.10
C SER A 145 7.02 -9.77 -8.94
N CYS A 146 7.37 -9.45 -7.70
CA CYS A 146 6.54 -9.77 -6.55
C CYS A 146 5.14 -9.15 -6.63
N LEU A 147 5.04 -7.88 -7.04
CA LEU A 147 3.75 -7.23 -7.24
C LEU A 147 2.95 -7.82 -8.41
N MET A 148 3.60 -8.14 -9.52
CA MET A 148 2.96 -8.74 -10.71
C MET A 148 2.42 -10.14 -10.41
N ASP A 149 3.18 -10.94 -9.66
CA ASP A 149 2.85 -12.32 -9.29
C ASP A 149 1.96 -12.40 -8.03
N GLY A 150 1.73 -11.29 -7.34
CA GLY A 150 0.99 -11.27 -6.07
C GLY A 150 1.71 -12.02 -4.94
N LEU A 151 3.05 -11.99 -4.92
CA LEU A 151 3.87 -12.71 -3.96
C LEU A 151 4.21 -11.84 -2.75
N ASP A 152 3.89 -12.36 -1.57
CA ASP A 152 4.42 -11.89 -0.29
C ASP A 152 5.65 -12.70 0.14
N ASP A 153 6.22 -12.38 1.30
CA ASP A 153 7.38 -13.09 1.85
C ASP A 153 7.12 -14.60 2.03
N ILE A 154 5.87 -14.98 2.32
CA ILE A 154 5.46 -16.38 2.46
C ILE A 154 5.40 -17.05 1.08
N GLY A 155 4.80 -16.40 0.09
CA GLY A 155 4.74 -16.89 -1.28
C GLY A 155 6.12 -17.11 -1.89
N LEU A 156 7.06 -16.21 -1.61
CA LEU A 156 8.47 -16.35 -2.02
C LEU A 156 9.12 -17.59 -1.37
N THR A 157 8.92 -17.80 -0.08
CA THR A 157 9.43 -18.97 0.62
C THR A 157 8.83 -20.27 0.07
N LEU A 158 7.54 -20.27 -0.23
CA LEU A 158 6.85 -21.43 -0.78
C LEU A 158 7.32 -21.82 -2.19
N LYS A 159 7.90 -20.92 -2.98
CA LYS A 159 8.55 -21.27 -4.25
C LYS A 159 9.70 -22.28 -4.05
N ASN A 160 10.36 -22.24 -2.90
CA ASN A 160 11.45 -23.14 -2.53
C ASN A 160 11.00 -24.34 -1.66
N LYS A 161 9.70 -24.64 -1.63
CA LYS A 161 9.13 -25.68 -0.76
C LYS A 161 9.83 -27.03 -0.86
N ILE A 162 10.17 -27.46 -2.09
CA ILE A 162 10.83 -28.76 -2.32
C ILE A 162 12.24 -28.77 -1.70
N ASP A 163 12.99 -27.69 -1.88
CA ASP A 163 14.35 -27.58 -1.31
C ASP A 163 14.32 -27.53 0.21
N ILE A 164 13.36 -26.80 0.78
CA ILE A 164 13.13 -26.74 2.22
C ILE A 164 12.80 -28.15 2.75
N GLN A 165 11.88 -28.86 2.12
CA GLN A 165 11.51 -30.22 2.54
C GLN A 165 12.69 -31.21 2.44
N ASN A 166 13.50 -31.09 1.40
CA ASN A 166 14.70 -31.93 1.23
C ASN A 166 15.75 -31.61 2.30
N PHE A 167 15.93 -30.34 2.62
CA PHE A 167 16.81 -29.91 3.72
C PHE A 167 16.31 -30.44 5.07
N GLU A 168 15.03 -30.26 5.37
CA GLU A 168 14.43 -30.72 6.64
C GLU A 168 14.59 -32.24 6.83
N LYS A 169 14.38 -33.03 5.76
CA LYS A 169 14.59 -34.47 5.82
C LYS A 169 16.03 -34.85 6.20
N LYS A 170 17.01 -34.26 5.50
CA LYS A 170 18.43 -34.48 5.77
C LYS A 170 18.79 -34.03 7.19
N TYR A 171 18.28 -32.89 7.59
CA TYR A 171 18.53 -32.30 8.92
C TYR A 171 17.97 -33.17 10.06
N GLN A 172 16.77 -33.73 9.87
CA GLN A 172 16.16 -34.67 10.83
C GLN A 172 16.85 -36.05 10.92
N GLU A 173 17.52 -36.48 9.83
CA GLU A 173 18.36 -37.69 9.85
C GLU A 173 19.62 -37.48 10.71
N ILE A 174 20.24 -36.29 10.59
CA ILE A 174 21.44 -35.93 11.37
C ILE A 174 21.12 -35.65 12.84
N PHE A 175 19.96 -35.02 13.09
CA PHE A 175 19.51 -34.58 14.42
C PHE A 175 18.13 -35.15 14.77
N PRO A 176 18.03 -36.49 15.06
CA PRO A 176 16.74 -37.16 15.26
C PRO A 176 15.89 -36.58 16.40
N TRP A 177 16.53 -35.96 17.40
CA TRP A 177 15.87 -35.33 18.55
C TRP A 177 15.12 -34.01 18.22
N LEU A 178 15.31 -33.47 17.05
CA LEU A 178 14.59 -32.28 16.55
C LEU A 178 13.28 -32.65 15.81
N LYS A 179 12.96 -33.92 15.67
CA LYS A 179 11.62 -34.33 15.23
C LYS A 179 10.65 -33.91 16.32
N GLY A 180 10.02 -32.76 16.13
CA GLY A 180 8.97 -32.26 17.01
C GLY A 180 7.87 -33.31 17.20
N GLY A 181 7.39 -33.39 18.42
CA GLY A 181 6.23 -34.21 18.77
C GLY A 181 4.95 -33.64 18.19
#